data_e81740963a4070a609fe6b764c399f94
#
_entry.id   e81740963a4070a609fe6b764c399f94
#
_cell.length_a   1.000
_cell.length_b   1.000
_cell.length_c   1.000
_cell.angle_alpha   90.00
_cell.angle_beta   90.00
_cell.angle_gamma   90.00
#
_symmetry.space_group_name_H-M   'P 1'
#
loop_
_entity.id
_entity.type
_entity.pdbx_description
1 polymer ?
#
loop_
_entity_poly.entity_id
_entity_poly.type
_entity_poly.pdbx_seq_one_letter_code
_entity_poly.pdbx_strand_id
1 'polypeptide(L)'
;MTTLIKILVTSLLSLSLFSCNFDMNFTGVKGNGNIQLENRTINQSFNAIKASQGLEVYITQGNEESIVIEADENLLELIKTEVKDNELRIYAEKNIGYAASKKIMVTFKDVSKIT
;
A
#
# COMPACT_ATOMS: atom_id res chain seq x y z
N MET A 1 -47.22 22.19 15.77
CA MET A 1 -46.17 21.62 16.61
C MET A 1 -45.58 20.32 16.14
N THR A 2 -46.36 19.41 15.62
CA THR A 2 -45.87 18.14 15.07
C THR A 2 -44.99 18.34 13.85
N THR A 3 -45.18 19.40 13.08
CA THR A 3 -44.39 19.69 11.86
C THR A 3 -42.97 20.16 12.19
N LEU A 4 -42.80 20.89 13.29
CA LEU A 4 -41.49 21.37 13.75
C LEU A 4 -40.61 20.22 14.27
N ILE A 5 -41.20 19.27 14.93
CA ILE A 5 -40.51 18.09 15.46
C ILE A 5 -40.00 17.22 14.29
N LYS A 6 -40.81 17.05 13.24
CA LYS A 6 -40.43 16.30 12.05
C LYS A 6 -39.25 16.94 11.30
N ILE A 7 -39.21 18.25 11.21
CA ILE A 7 -38.12 18.95 10.55
C ILE A 7 -36.82 18.79 11.34
N LEU A 8 -36.86 18.84 12.66
CA LEU A 8 -35.70 18.64 13.52
C LEU A 8 -35.13 17.23 13.41
N VAL A 9 -35.98 16.22 13.36
CA VAL A 9 -35.55 14.82 13.22
C VAL A 9 -34.91 14.58 11.86
N THR A 10 -35.46 15.15 10.82
CA THR A 10 -34.89 15.03 9.46
C THR A 10 -33.52 15.71 9.37
N SER A 11 -33.36 16.85 10.01
CA SER A 11 -32.08 17.58 10.04
C SER A 11 -31.00 16.80 10.77
N LEU A 12 -31.33 16.15 11.87
CA LEU A 12 -30.40 15.32 12.63
C LEU A 12 -29.94 14.09 11.86
N LEU A 13 -30.82 13.46 11.11
CA LEU A 13 -30.48 12.32 10.25
C LEU A 13 -29.51 12.71 9.12
N SER A 14 -29.69 13.88 8.55
CA SER A 14 -28.78 14.39 7.52
C SER A 14 -27.36 14.60 8.04
N LEU A 15 -27.23 15.09 9.26
CA LEU A 15 -25.94 15.29 9.91
C LEU A 15 -25.22 13.97 10.21
N SER A 16 -25.95 12.92 10.55
CA SER A 16 -25.39 11.60 10.80
C SER A 16 -24.75 10.99 9.55
N LEU A 17 -25.36 11.20 8.38
CA LEU A 17 -24.83 10.73 7.11
C LEU A 17 -23.52 11.41 6.74
N PHE A 18 -23.34 12.69 7.09
CA PHE A 18 -22.09 13.41 6.87
C PHE A 18 -20.95 12.85 7.70
N SER A 19 -21.21 12.42 8.91
CA SER A 19 -20.19 11.85 9.79
C SER A 19 -19.59 10.56 9.22
N CYS A 20 -20.41 9.71 8.60
CA CYS A 20 -19.95 8.46 8.02
C CYS A 20 -19.01 8.67 6.82
N ASN A 21 -19.23 9.71 6.02
CA ASN A 21 -18.37 10.03 4.89
C ASN A 21 -17.01 10.57 5.32
N PHE A 22 -16.93 11.16 6.48
CA PHE A 22 -15.71 11.77 6.99
C PHE A 22 -14.67 10.72 7.39
N ASP A 23 -15.09 9.57 7.91
CA ASP A 23 -14.19 8.53 8.39
C ASP A 23 -13.43 7.84 7.25
N MET A 24 -13.94 7.88 6.04
CA MET A 24 -13.31 7.24 4.87
C MET A 24 -12.10 7.98 4.36
N ASN A 25 -11.89 9.23 4.76
CA ASN A 25 -10.78 10.06 4.29
C ASN A 25 -9.46 9.82 5.03
N PHE A 26 -9.47 9.03 6.10
CA PHE A 26 -8.29 8.77 6.93
C PHE A 26 -7.56 7.48 6.60
N THR A 27 -7.98 6.75 5.57
CA THR A 27 -7.43 5.43 5.27
C THR A 27 -6.17 5.43 4.41
N GLY A 28 -5.60 6.61 4.12
CA GLY A 28 -4.39 6.73 3.34
C GLY A 28 -4.65 6.97 1.85
N VAL A 29 -3.61 6.82 1.03
CA VAL A 29 -3.70 7.07 -0.41
C VAL A 29 -4.45 5.93 -1.08
N LYS A 30 -5.51 6.26 -1.81
CA LYS A 30 -6.33 5.29 -2.50
C LYS A 30 -5.76 5.00 -3.89
N GLY A 31 -5.67 3.74 -4.26
CA GLY A 31 -5.28 3.33 -5.60
C GLY A 31 -6.31 3.73 -6.66
N ASN A 32 -5.83 4.00 -7.87
CA ASN A 32 -6.70 4.43 -8.98
C ASN A 32 -7.33 3.26 -9.77
N GLY A 33 -7.03 2.03 -9.39
CA GLY A 33 -7.56 0.84 -10.06
C GLY A 33 -6.84 0.43 -11.33
N ASN A 34 -5.88 1.22 -11.79
CA ASN A 34 -5.12 0.93 -13.00
C ASN A 34 -3.85 0.16 -12.64
N ILE A 35 -3.93 -1.16 -12.63
CA ILE A 35 -2.82 -2.02 -12.20
C ILE A 35 -1.72 -2.02 -13.26
N GLN A 36 -0.48 -1.76 -12.82
CA GLN A 36 0.71 -1.76 -13.65
C GLN A 36 1.80 -2.63 -13.03
N LEU A 37 2.67 -3.14 -13.88
CA LEU A 37 3.87 -3.87 -13.47
C LEU A 37 5.08 -2.98 -13.67
N GLU A 38 5.98 -2.97 -12.69
CA GLU A 38 7.23 -2.22 -12.77
C GLU A 38 8.39 -3.07 -12.29
N ASN A 39 9.41 -3.19 -13.14
CA ASN A 39 10.67 -3.83 -12.74
C ASN A 39 11.55 -2.79 -12.05
N ARG A 40 12.09 -3.15 -10.89
CA ARG A 40 13.03 -2.30 -10.16
C ARG A 40 14.43 -2.87 -10.26
N THR A 41 15.40 -2.01 -10.56
CA THR A 41 16.79 -2.42 -10.66
C THR A 41 17.42 -2.52 -9.27
N ILE A 42 18.17 -3.60 -9.03
CA ILE A 42 18.94 -3.78 -7.80
C ILE A 42 20.41 -3.66 -8.18
N ASN A 43 21.08 -2.65 -7.62
CA ASN A 43 22.50 -2.40 -7.90
C ASN A 43 23.44 -2.99 -6.84
N GLN A 44 22.90 -3.51 -5.76
CA GLN A 44 23.68 -4.04 -4.64
C GLN A 44 23.09 -5.38 -4.21
N SER A 45 23.97 -6.28 -3.79
CA SER A 45 23.53 -7.54 -3.21
C SER A 45 22.96 -7.33 -1.82
N PHE A 46 22.00 -8.16 -1.44
CA PHE A 46 21.40 -8.13 -0.12
C PHE A 46 21.31 -9.56 0.43
N ASN A 47 21.36 -9.68 1.74
CA ASN A 47 21.16 -10.96 2.43
C ASN A 47 20.02 -10.92 3.44
N ALA A 48 19.32 -9.81 3.52
CA ALA A 48 18.17 -9.64 4.39
C ALA A 48 17.09 -8.84 3.65
N ILE A 49 15.83 -9.09 4.00
CA ILE A 49 14.68 -8.41 3.43
C ILE A 49 13.81 -7.89 4.56
N LYS A 50 13.49 -6.60 4.50
CA LYS A 50 12.58 -5.95 5.44
C LYS A 50 11.45 -5.29 4.67
N ALA A 51 10.22 -5.66 4.98
CA ALA A 51 9.03 -5.12 4.33
C ALA A 51 8.12 -4.41 5.32
N SER A 52 7.55 -3.30 4.89
CA SER A 52 6.57 -2.56 5.68
C SER A 52 5.23 -3.28 5.73
N GLN A 53 4.46 -3.01 6.77
CA GLN A 53 3.09 -3.47 6.86
C GLN A 53 2.24 -2.88 5.72
N GLY A 54 1.24 -3.63 5.30
CA GLY A 54 0.31 -3.19 4.26
C GLY A 54 0.73 -3.51 2.85
N LEU A 55 1.94 -4.02 2.63
CA LEU A 55 2.40 -4.49 1.32
C LEU A 55 2.39 -6.01 1.28
N GLU A 56 2.00 -6.57 0.14
CA GLU A 56 2.04 -8.02 -0.07
C GLU A 56 3.36 -8.37 -0.75
N VAL A 57 4.27 -8.98 0.01
CA VAL A 57 5.60 -9.35 -0.50
C VAL A 57 5.68 -10.85 -0.70
N TYR A 58 5.98 -11.25 -1.92
CA TYR A 58 6.21 -12.64 -2.30
C TYR A 58 7.68 -12.85 -2.54
N ILE A 59 8.27 -13.82 -1.86
CA ILE A 59 9.71 -14.07 -1.89
C ILE A 59 9.95 -15.44 -2.51
N THR A 60 10.77 -15.47 -3.55
CA THR A 60 11.10 -16.70 -4.29
C THR A 60 12.61 -16.79 -4.44
N GLN A 61 13.16 -17.99 -4.22
CA GLN A 61 14.58 -18.22 -4.47
C GLN A 61 14.80 -18.54 -5.94
N GLY A 62 15.82 -17.94 -6.54
CA GLY A 62 16.15 -18.12 -7.94
C GLY A 62 17.63 -17.88 -8.20
N ASN A 63 17.99 -17.87 -9.48
CA ASN A 63 19.40 -17.70 -9.90
C ASN A 63 19.84 -16.26 -9.97
N GLU A 64 18.91 -15.32 -10.01
CA GLU A 64 19.18 -13.90 -10.10
C GLU A 64 18.31 -13.12 -9.13
N GLU A 65 18.80 -11.96 -8.70
CA GLU A 65 18.04 -11.06 -7.87
C GLU A 65 17.16 -10.15 -8.73
N SER A 66 15.87 -10.08 -8.44
CA SER A 66 14.94 -9.21 -9.16
C SER A 66 13.81 -8.74 -8.28
N ILE A 67 13.27 -7.56 -8.60
CA ILE A 67 12.10 -7.01 -7.93
C ILE A 67 11.10 -6.59 -9.00
N VAL A 68 9.88 -7.10 -8.89
CA VAL A 68 8.76 -6.68 -9.74
C VAL A 68 7.63 -6.20 -8.84
N ILE A 69 7.13 -5.02 -9.11
CA ILE A 69 6.01 -4.45 -8.36
C ILE A 69 4.77 -4.46 -9.23
N GLU A 70 3.69 -5.03 -8.70
CA GLU A 70 2.36 -4.97 -9.30
C GLU A 70 1.47 -4.15 -8.39
N ALA A 71 1.09 -2.99 -8.84
CA ALA A 71 0.29 -2.07 -8.02
C ALA A 71 -0.51 -1.12 -8.89
N ASP A 72 -1.47 -0.45 -8.27
CA ASP A 72 -2.18 0.65 -8.91
C ASP A 72 -1.16 1.70 -9.33
N GLU A 73 -1.31 2.24 -10.54
CA GLU A 73 -0.33 3.14 -11.14
C GLU A 73 0.08 4.29 -10.22
N ASN A 74 -0.88 4.93 -9.57
CA ASN A 74 -0.59 6.06 -8.68
C ASN A 74 0.12 5.66 -7.39
N LEU A 75 0.17 4.37 -7.07
CA LEU A 75 0.85 3.88 -5.88
C LEU A 75 2.31 3.49 -6.15
N LEU A 76 2.68 3.27 -7.41
CA LEU A 76 4.04 2.85 -7.78
C LEU A 76 5.09 3.82 -7.28
N GLU A 77 4.86 5.12 -7.39
CA GLU A 77 5.81 6.14 -6.94
C GLU A 77 5.93 6.21 -5.42
N LEU A 78 4.93 5.72 -4.69
CA LEU A 78 4.96 5.70 -3.22
C LEU A 78 5.68 4.47 -2.67
N ILE A 79 5.75 3.40 -3.44
CA ILE A 79 6.42 2.17 -3.03
C ILE A 79 7.90 2.30 -3.35
N LYS A 80 8.73 2.26 -2.32
CA LYS A 80 10.17 2.41 -2.43
C LYS A 80 10.88 1.10 -2.16
N THR A 81 11.94 0.88 -2.91
CA THR A 81 12.84 -0.27 -2.74
C THR A 81 14.26 0.24 -2.68
N GLU A 82 14.99 -0.11 -1.63
CA GLU A 82 16.38 0.30 -1.48
C GLU A 82 17.17 -0.78 -0.75
N VAL A 83 18.48 -0.84 -1.01
CA VAL A 83 19.38 -1.72 -0.27
C VAL A 83 20.29 -0.84 0.59
N LYS A 84 20.27 -1.11 1.88
CA LYS A 84 21.11 -0.41 2.85
C LYS A 84 21.62 -1.44 3.86
N ASP A 85 22.93 -1.44 4.10
CA ASP A 85 23.59 -2.36 5.03
C ASP A 85 23.28 -3.83 4.70
N ASN A 86 23.30 -4.17 3.41
CA ASN A 86 22.96 -5.51 2.88
C ASN A 86 21.52 -5.93 3.13
N GLU A 87 20.64 -4.99 3.44
CA GLU A 87 19.23 -5.25 3.67
C GLU A 87 18.38 -4.58 2.59
N LEU A 88 17.58 -5.38 1.88
CA LEU A 88 16.59 -4.86 0.96
C LEU A 88 15.39 -4.36 1.76
N ARG A 89 15.14 -3.07 1.67
CA ARG A 89 14.03 -2.42 2.35
C ARG A 89 12.94 -2.06 1.37
N ILE A 90 11.74 -2.53 1.64
CA ILE A 90 10.54 -2.28 0.83
C ILE A 90 9.53 -1.55 1.71
N TYR A 91 9.18 -0.34 1.34
CA TYR A 91 8.29 0.47 2.16
C TYR A 91 7.47 1.42 1.31
N ALA A 92 6.40 1.95 1.88
CA ALA A 92 5.59 2.99 1.28
C ALA A 92 5.86 4.32 1.98
N GLU A 93 6.06 5.39 1.22
CA GLU A 93 6.31 6.73 1.80
C GLU A 93 5.08 7.29 2.51
N LYS A 94 3.90 6.85 2.10
CA LYS A 94 2.63 7.26 2.71
C LYS A 94 1.77 6.03 2.93
N ASN A 95 0.85 6.10 3.86
CA ASN A 95 -0.09 5.02 4.07
C ASN A 95 -0.90 4.77 2.79
N ILE A 96 -0.99 3.51 2.41
CA ILE A 96 -1.81 3.08 1.29
C ILE A 96 -3.15 2.60 1.85
N GLY A 97 -4.23 3.22 1.38
CA GLY A 97 -5.57 2.80 1.71
C GLY A 97 -6.02 1.66 0.80
N TYR A 98 -7.22 1.77 0.26
CA TYR A 98 -7.72 0.76 -0.67
C TYR A 98 -6.89 0.74 -1.95
N ALA A 99 -6.49 -0.45 -2.38
CA ALA A 99 -5.74 -0.66 -3.61
C ALA A 99 -6.24 -1.92 -4.32
N ALA A 100 -6.29 -1.88 -5.65
CA ALA A 100 -6.63 -3.06 -6.45
C ALA A 100 -5.50 -4.08 -6.39
N SER A 101 -4.26 -3.62 -6.34
CA SER A 101 -3.08 -4.47 -6.12
C SER A 101 -1.96 -3.70 -5.43
N LYS A 102 -1.19 -4.38 -4.59
CA LYS A 102 0.01 -3.85 -3.93
C LYS A 102 0.97 -4.99 -3.63
N LYS A 103 1.36 -5.70 -4.69
CA LYS A 103 2.20 -6.89 -4.62
C LYS A 103 3.63 -6.55 -5.02
N ILE A 104 4.58 -7.07 -4.27
CA ILE A 104 5.99 -6.97 -4.59
C ILE A 104 6.55 -8.39 -4.68
N MET A 105 7.06 -8.75 -5.84
CA MET A 105 7.64 -10.07 -6.08
C MET A 105 9.15 -9.95 -6.08
N VAL A 106 9.79 -10.55 -5.07
CA VAL A 106 11.24 -10.51 -4.90
C VAL A 106 11.82 -11.88 -5.20
N THR A 107 12.76 -11.94 -6.15
CA THR A 107 13.56 -13.14 -6.40
C THR A 107 14.94 -12.90 -5.84
N PHE A 108 15.45 -13.85 -5.06
CA PHE A 108 16.74 -13.73 -4.40
C PHE A 108 17.60 -14.97 -4.63
N LYS A 109 18.92 -14.79 -4.53
CA LYS A 109 19.86 -15.92 -4.59
C LYS A 109 20.06 -16.51 -3.21
N ASP A 110 20.34 -15.67 -2.23
CA ASP A 110 20.69 -16.08 -0.88
C ASP A 110 20.22 -15.04 0.12
N VAL A 111 19.36 -15.45 1.03
CA VAL A 111 18.82 -14.58 2.08
C VAL A 111 18.92 -15.27 3.42
N SER A 112 19.57 -14.61 4.37
CA SER A 112 19.75 -15.14 5.74
C SER A 112 18.69 -14.63 6.71
N LYS A 113 18.00 -13.53 6.41
CA LYS A 113 17.03 -12.91 7.31
C LYS A 113 15.90 -12.22 6.57
N ILE A 114 14.67 -12.46 7.01
CA ILE A 114 13.45 -11.82 6.50
C ILE A 114 12.67 -11.24 7.68
N THR A 115 12.32 -9.96 7.60
CA THR A 115 11.53 -9.28 8.65
C THR A 115 10.39 -8.45 8.11
#